data_362b1b28482de0d87daebca69ce0a727
#
_entry.id   362b1b28482de0d87daebca69ce0a727
#
_cell.length_a   1.000
_cell.length_b   1.000
_cell.length_c   1.000
_cell.angle_alpha   90.00
_cell.angle_beta   90.00
_cell.angle_gamma   90.00
#
_symmetry.space_group_name_H-M   'P 1'
#
loop_
_entity.id
_entity.type
_entity.pdbx_description
1 polymer ?
#
loop_
_entity_poly.entity_id
_entity_poly.type
_entity_poly.pdbx_seq_one_letter_code
_entity_poly.pdbx_strand_id
1 'polypeptide(L)'
;VGTQVPVRAQTAAAEAAGRPVEQVIVNNQLIGGAFGRRLEVDFISQAVAIAAQVDYPIKLTWTREEDTTHDMYRPHYIDRFAAALDAEGRLQGWRHTIAGASVLARFAPEAVPENGLDGDAVEVAMHPIYAMPNLRVNYVPVPPRALHQSWWRGVGPLRSTYMLESFIDEVARSVEQDPVDYRMALLGNHPRAQGVLRLAAEKAGWGEPLEAGHGRGVAVQEVFGSFLATVVELQVSEDKGIRLKRLVVAIDCGQVMNPVSVKSQIEGGTLFGLSAALFNEITVREGRVEQTNFHDYRQLRISDAPPVETYIVESREAPGGVGEAGTAMIAPALVNALAAANGTRIRRLPLARAGYYVI
;
A
#
# COMPACT_ATOMS: atom_id res chain seq x y z
N VAL A 1 23.77 -11.09 8.97
CA VAL A 1 22.74 -10.07 8.80
C VAL A 1 21.56 -10.63 8.02
N GLY A 2 20.35 -10.15 8.28
CA GLY A 2 19.18 -10.45 7.43
C GLY A 2 18.86 -9.24 6.54
N THR A 3 18.90 -9.41 5.21
CA THR A 3 18.67 -8.35 4.23
C THR A 3 17.93 -8.86 3.01
N GLN A 4 17.22 -7.99 2.29
CA GLN A 4 16.61 -8.28 0.99
C GLN A 4 17.63 -8.16 -0.18
N VAL A 5 18.78 -7.52 0.07
CA VAL A 5 19.75 -7.13 -0.96
C VAL A 5 21.19 -7.50 -0.57
N PRO A 6 21.55 -8.80 -0.52
CA PRO A 6 22.85 -9.25 -0.01
C PRO A 6 24.04 -8.67 -0.78
N VAL A 7 23.94 -8.49 -2.09
CA VAL A 7 25.01 -7.88 -2.90
C VAL A 7 25.23 -6.42 -2.52
N ARG A 8 24.16 -5.63 -2.39
CA ARG A 8 24.24 -4.23 -1.95
C ARG A 8 24.76 -4.10 -0.52
N ALA A 9 24.37 -5.05 0.35
CA ALA A 9 24.88 -5.16 1.71
C ALA A 9 26.39 -5.39 1.74
N GLN A 10 26.91 -6.23 0.84
CA GLN A 10 28.34 -6.49 0.70
C GLN A 10 29.11 -5.23 0.27
N THR A 11 28.60 -4.52 -0.73
CA THR A 11 29.20 -3.24 -1.19
C THR A 11 29.22 -2.21 -0.07
N ALA A 12 28.10 -1.99 0.61
CA ALA A 12 28.01 -1.02 1.70
C ALA A 12 28.93 -1.37 2.89
N ALA A 13 29.08 -2.66 3.19
CA ALA A 13 30.00 -3.12 4.22
C ALA A 13 31.47 -2.91 3.82
N ALA A 14 31.81 -3.16 2.55
CA ALA A 14 33.14 -2.92 2.01
C ALA A 14 33.53 -1.43 2.06
N GLU A 15 32.62 -0.56 1.62
CA GLU A 15 32.80 0.89 1.69
C GLU A 15 33.00 1.38 3.14
N ALA A 16 32.13 0.94 4.05
CA ALA A 16 32.20 1.33 5.48
C ALA A 16 33.47 0.80 6.17
N ALA A 17 34.01 -0.35 5.71
CA ALA A 17 35.26 -0.92 6.24
C ALA A 17 36.52 -0.37 5.57
N GLY A 18 36.40 0.36 4.46
CA GLY A 18 37.54 0.75 3.61
C GLY A 18 38.29 -0.46 3.03
N ARG A 19 37.54 -1.51 2.64
CA ARG A 19 38.10 -2.77 2.15
C ARG A 19 37.61 -3.08 0.72
N PRO A 20 38.34 -3.83 -0.09
CA PRO A 20 37.85 -4.38 -1.34
C PRO A 20 36.64 -5.28 -1.11
N VAL A 21 35.68 -5.25 -2.04
CA VAL A 21 34.37 -5.99 -1.92
C VAL A 21 34.62 -7.51 -1.79
N GLU A 22 35.66 -8.04 -2.43
CA GLU A 22 36.05 -9.46 -2.42
C GLU A 22 36.51 -9.96 -1.04
N GLN A 23 36.89 -9.04 -0.15
CA GLN A 23 37.30 -9.35 1.23
C GLN A 23 36.11 -9.38 2.20
N VAL A 24 34.92 -9.00 1.75
CA VAL A 24 33.73 -8.94 2.59
C VAL A 24 32.83 -10.14 2.31
N ILE A 25 32.49 -10.88 3.35
CA ILE A 25 31.57 -12.02 3.30
C ILE A 25 30.28 -11.64 4.01
N VAL A 26 29.16 -11.66 3.28
CA VAL A 26 27.82 -11.47 3.83
C VAL A 26 27.14 -12.82 4.03
N ASN A 27 27.00 -13.25 5.27
CA ASN A 27 26.19 -14.40 5.63
C ASN A 27 24.73 -13.94 5.81
N ASN A 28 23.93 -14.06 4.75
CA ASN A 28 22.52 -13.67 4.80
C ASN A 28 21.71 -14.67 5.64
N GLN A 29 21.04 -14.16 6.66
CA GLN A 29 20.23 -14.96 7.58
C GLN A 29 18.75 -14.92 7.18
N LEU A 30 17.99 -15.95 7.60
CA LEU A 30 16.54 -15.92 7.49
C LEU A 30 15.98 -14.75 8.30
N ILE A 31 14.99 -14.08 7.72
CA ILE A 31 14.32 -12.93 8.34
C ILE A 31 12.81 -13.21 8.44
N GLY A 32 12.22 -12.79 9.55
CA GLY A 32 10.79 -12.96 9.82
C GLY A 32 9.91 -11.89 9.16
N GLY A 33 10.38 -11.31 8.07
CA GLY A 33 9.76 -10.22 7.34
C GLY A 33 10.73 -9.05 7.16
N ALA A 34 10.57 -8.33 6.05
CA ALA A 34 11.46 -7.23 5.67
C ALA A 34 10.69 -5.97 5.27
N PHE A 35 9.52 -6.13 4.64
CA PHE A 35 8.50 -5.11 4.34
C PHE A 35 9.01 -3.87 3.59
N GLY A 36 10.15 -3.97 2.90
CA GLY A 36 10.84 -2.87 2.21
C GLY A 36 11.99 -2.29 3.05
N ARG A 37 11.90 -2.27 4.38
CA ARG A 37 12.92 -1.67 5.26
C ARG A 37 14.31 -2.30 5.09
N ARG A 38 14.39 -3.59 4.81
CA ARG A 38 15.65 -4.31 4.64
C ARG A 38 16.20 -4.31 3.22
N LEU A 39 15.67 -3.44 2.34
CA LEU A 39 16.32 -2.98 1.12
C LEU A 39 17.41 -1.93 1.42
N GLU A 40 17.26 -1.22 2.54
CA GLU A 40 18.24 -0.25 3.00
C GLU A 40 19.44 -0.94 3.69
N VAL A 41 20.59 -0.31 3.63
CA VAL A 41 21.87 -0.86 4.13
C VAL A 41 22.51 0.01 5.22
N ASP A 42 21.82 1.04 5.68
CA ASP A 42 22.26 1.98 6.71
C ASP A 42 22.68 1.30 8.01
N PHE A 43 21.87 0.36 8.50
CA PHE A 43 22.17 -0.43 9.71
C PHE A 43 23.41 -1.32 9.54
N ILE A 44 23.73 -1.74 8.29
CA ILE A 44 24.93 -2.52 7.97
C ILE A 44 26.16 -1.61 8.01
N SER A 45 26.10 -0.46 7.35
CA SER A 45 27.18 0.52 7.36
C SER A 45 27.52 0.98 8.76
N GLN A 46 26.52 1.24 9.62
CA GLN A 46 26.71 1.59 11.03
C GLN A 46 27.39 0.46 11.81
N ALA A 47 26.91 -0.78 11.68
CA ALA A 47 27.51 -1.93 12.37
C ALA A 47 28.97 -2.11 11.98
N VAL A 48 29.31 -1.99 10.71
CA VAL A 48 30.68 -2.13 10.22
C VAL A 48 31.55 -0.97 10.68
N ALA A 49 31.08 0.26 10.65
CA ALA A 49 31.81 1.43 11.14
C ALA A 49 32.15 1.34 12.62
N ILE A 50 31.25 0.80 13.45
CA ILE A 50 31.49 0.54 14.88
C ILE A 50 32.53 -0.60 15.01
N ALA A 51 32.36 -1.70 14.28
CA ALA A 51 33.27 -2.86 14.35
C ALA A 51 34.71 -2.50 13.95
N ALA A 52 34.89 -1.54 13.05
CA ALA A 52 36.21 -1.07 12.64
C ALA A 52 36.98 -0.32 13.76
N GLN A 53 36.32 0.06 14.85
CA GLN A 53 36.95 0.78 15.99
C GLN A 53 37.37 -0.15 17.14
N VAL A 54 37.09 -1.44 17.06
CA VAL A 54 37.34 -2.42 18.13
C VAL A 54 37.98 -3.69 17.55
N ASP A 55 38.64 -4.47 18.38
CA ASP A 55 39.35 -5.70 18.01
C ASP A 55 38.57 -7.00 18.34
N TYR A 56 37.30 -6.86 18.70
CA TYR A 56 36.41 -7.99 19.03
C TYR A 56 35.13 -7.96 18.19
N PRO A 57 34.44 -9.10 18.04
CA PRO A 57 33.18 -9.18 17.31
C PRO A 57 32.07 -8.34 17.97
N ILE A 58 31.28 -7.65 17.16
CA ILE A 58 30.15 -6.87 17.65
C ILE A 58 28.81 -7.43 17.15
N LYS A 59 27.76 -7.18 17.94
CA LYS A 59 26.36 -7.34 17.53
C LYS A 59 25.64 -6.01 17.81
N LEU A 60 25.25 -5.33 16.73
CA LEU A 60 24.45 -4.10 16.84
C LEU A 60 22.95 -4.44 16.87
N THR A 61 22.26 -3.91 17.86
CA THR A 61 20.80 -3.96 17.95
C THR A 61 20.29 -2.57 18.34
N TRP A 62 19.45 -1.98 17.50
CA TRP A 62 18.77 -0.73 17.85
C TRP A 62 17.66 -0.98 18.86
N THR A 63 17.45 -0.03 19.77
CA THR A 63 16.24 0.01 20.60
C THR A 63 15.04 0.36 19.72
N ARG A 64 13.83 0.20 20.23
CA ARG A 64 12.63 0.60 19.48
C ARG A 64 12.57 2.12 19.29
N GLU A 65 13.03 2.87 20.27
CA GLU A 65 13.09 4.33 20.22
C GLU A 65 14.04 4.79 19.11
N GLU A 66 15.23 4.20 19.03
CA GLU A 66 16.18 4.48 17.95
C GLU A 66 15.62 4.14 16.58
N ASP A 67 15.05 2.92 16.44
CA ASP A 67 14.45 2.43 15.21
C ASP A 67 13.28 3.33 14.73
N THR A 68 12.43 3.81 15.67
CA THR A 68 11.28 4.65 15.32
C THR A 68 11.68 6.07 14.94
N THR A 69 12.66 6.65 15.63
CA THR A 69 13.02 8.07 15.46
C THR A 69 14.02 8.33 14.35
N HIS A 70 14.80 7.32 13.95
CA HIS A 70 15.85 7.43 12.91
C HIS A 70 15.68 6.44 11.75
N ASP A 71 14.44 6.12 11.42
CA ASP A 71 14.12 5.14 10.38
C ASP A 71 14.08 5.75 8.98
N MET A 72 13.83 4.89 7.99
CA MET A 72 13.49 5.23 6.62
C MET A 72 11.96 5.22 6.48
N TYR A 73 11.38 6.39 6.23
CA TYR A 73 9.93 6.54 6.26
C TYR A 73 9.28 6.34 4.89
N ARG A 74 8.01 5.97 4.87
CA ARG A 74 7.23 5.90 3.65
C ARG A 74 7.09 7.28 3.02
N PRO A 75 7.23 7.42 1.68
CA PRO A 75 7.11 8.72 1.01
C PRO A 75 5.71 9.31 1.18
N HIS A 76 5.66 10.64 1.27
CA HIS A 76 4.44 11.43 1.26
C HIS A 76 4.11 11.90 -0.15
N TYR A 77 2.83 11.80 -0.53
CA TYR A 77 2.34 12.23 -1.83
C TYR A 77 1.09 13.10 -1.70
N ILE A 78 0.88 13.96 -2.67
CA ILE A 78 -0.35 14.71 -2.90
C ILE A 78 -0.80 14.44 -4.33
N ASP A 79 -2.05 14.01 -4.47
CA ASP A 79 -2.63 13.64 -5.75
C ASP A 79 -3.85 14.53 -6.06
N ARG A 80 -3.95 14.97 -7.32
CA ARG A 80 -5.07 15.75 -7.83
C ARG A 80 -5.69 15.05 -9.02
N PHE A 81 -7.01 14.84 -8.95
CA PHE A 81 -7.79 14.21 -10.01
C PHE A 81 -8.78 15.17 -10.66
N ALA A 82 -9.11 14.88 -11.92
CA ALA A 82 -10.28 15.39 -12.60
C ALA A 82 -10.77 14.34 -13.60
N ALA A 83 -12.08 14.12 -13.66
CA ALA A 83 -12.74 13.27 -14.63
C ALA A 83 -13.70 14.12 -15.48
N ALA A 84 -13.77 13.83 -16.79
CA ALA A 84 -14.78 14.34 -17.68
C ALA A 84 -15.77 13.22 -17.98
N LEU A 85 -17.06 13.51 -17.90
CA LEU A 85 -18.15 12.58 -18.15
C LEU A 85 -19.02 13.11 -19.27
N ASP A 86 -19.65 12.22 -20.05
CA ASP A 86 -20.72 12.60 -20.98
C ASP A 86 -22.07 12.75 -20.25
N ALA A 87 -23.12 13.03 -21.03
CA ALA A 87 -24.47 13.24 -20.50
C ALA A 87 -25.07 11.96 -19.89
N GLU A 88 -24.58 10.80 -20.25
CA GLU A 88 -24.98 9.49 -19.72
C GLU A 88 -24.09 9.04 -18.53
N GLY A 89 -23.16 9.87 -18.06
CA GLY A 89 -22.26 9.56 -16.94
C GLY A 89 -21.08 8.66 -17.28
N ARG A 90 -20.82 8.42 -18.59
CA ARG A 90 -19.70 7.57 -19.03
C ARG A 90 -18.40 8.39 -19.04
N LEU A 91 -17.30 7.78 -18.57
CA LEU A 91 -15.99 8.40 -18.51
C LEU A 91 -15.46 8.74 -19.91
N GLN A 92 -15.14 10.02 -20.15
CA GLN A 92 -14.59 10.55 -21.40
C GLN A 92 -13.14 11.01 -21.27
N GLY A 93 -12.71 11.35 -20.08
CA GLY A 93 -11.35 11.78 -19.84
C GLY A 93 -10.96 11.70 -18.37
N TRP A 94 -9.67 11.49 -18.14
CA TRP A 94 -9.08 11.36 -16.82
C TRP A 94 -7.76 12.10 -16.72
N ARG A 95 -7.63 12.94 -15.72
CA ARG A 95 -6.38 13.63 -15.41
C ARG A 95 -5.98 13.33 -13.98
N HIS A 96 -4.75 12.86 -13.82
CA HIS A 96 -4.13 12.57 -12.54
C HIS A 96 -2.79 13.29 -12.44
N THR A 97 -2.63 14.17 -11.45
CA THR A 97 -1.36 14.85 -11.16
C THR A 97 -0.87 14.37 -9.81
N ILE A 98 0.34 13.87 -9.79
CA ILE A 98 1.02 13.25 -8.65
C ILE A 98 2.17 14.16 -8.25
N ALA A 99 2.26 14.56 -6.98
CA ALA A 99 3.39 15.28 -6.44
C ALA A 99 3.96 14.54 -5.22
N GLY A 100 5.23 14.20 -5.24
CA GLY A 100 5.86 13.47 -4.14
C GLY A 100 7.30 13.10 -4.41
N ALA A 101 7.94 12.49 -3.42
CA ALA A 101 9.34 12.11 -3.52
C ALA A 101 9.54 10.85 -4.37
N SER A 102 10.65 10.80 -5.10
CA SER A 102 11.14 9.61 -5.76
C SER A 102 12.05 8.83 -4.80
N VAL A 103 11.64 7.64 -4.42
CA VAL A 103 12.52 6.71 -3.71
C VAL A 103 13.57 6.15 -4.64
N LEU A 104 13.18 5.86 -5.89
CA LEU A 104 14.06 5.33 -6.92
C LEU A 104 15.23 6.28 -7.23
N ALA A 105 14.97 7.59 -7.32
CA ALA A 105 16.02 8.59 -7.57
C ALA A 105 17.10 8.64 -6.46
N ARG A 106 16.78 8.26 -5.23
CA ARG A 106 17.73 8.12 -4.13
C ARG A 106 18.42 6.75 -4.14
N PHE A 107 17.64 5.70 -4.33
CA PHE A 107 18.12 4.31 -4.19
C PHE A 107 18.90 3.80 -5.39
N ALA A 108 18.46 4.08 -6.60
CA ALA A 108 19.02 3.66 -7.86
C ALA A 108 18.82 4.76 -8.92
N PRO A 109 19.55 5.90 -8.83
CA PRO A 109 19.34 7.07 -9.68
C PRO A 109 19.48 6.74 -11.18
N GLU A 110 20.30 5.75 -11.50
CA GLU A 110 20.50 5.25 -12.87
C GLU A 110 19.25 4.55 -13.46
N ALA A 111 18.32 4.13 -12.64
CA ALA A 111 17.05 3.50 -13.06
C ALA A 111 15.96 4.54 -13.36
N VAL A 112 16.15 5.81 -13.02
CA VAL A 112 15.21 6.87 -13.36
C VAL A 112 15.45 7.33 -14.79
N PRO A 113 14.45 7.26 -15.69
CA PRO A 113 14.58 7.73 -17.06
C PRO A 113 14.94 9.22 -17.16
N GLU A 114 15.53 9.65 -18.30
CA GLU A 114 15.92 11.05 -18.54
C GLU A 114 14.76 12.05 -18.40
N ASN A 115 13.53 11.63 -18.68
CA ASN A 115 12.33 12.45 -18.48
C ASN A 115 11.92 12.62 -17.01
N GLY A 116 12.65 12.02 -16.07
CA GLY A 116 12.41 12.11 -14.63
C GLY A 116 11.19 11.35 -14.12
N LEU A 117 10.59 10.50 -14.94
CA LEU A 117 9.40 9.75 -14.56
C LEU A 117 9.80 8.54 -13.68
N ASP A 118 9.58 8.66 -12.38
CA ASP A 118 9.77 7.55 -11.45
C ASP A 118 8.67 6.50 -11.63
N GLY A 119 9.04 5.29 -12.06
CA GLY A 119 8.11 4.18 -12.29
C GLY A 119 7.29 3.82 -11.06
N ASP A 120 7.91 3.77 -9.88
CA ASP A 120 7.23 3.46 -8.61
C ASP A 120 6.23 4.56 -8.22
N ALA A 121 6.55 5.84 -8.50
CA ALA A 121 5.69 6.96 -8.17
C ALA A 121 4.43 7.03 -9.05
N VAL A 122 4.46 6.45 -10.25
CA VAL A 122 3.33 6.48 -11.21
C VAL A 122 2.71 5.11 -11.46
N GLU A 123 3.18 4.08 -10.78
CA GLU A 123 2.67 2.71 -10.89
C GLU A 123 1.15 2.66 -10.65
N VAL A 124 0.42 1.84 -11.42
CA VAL A 124 -1.06 1.82 -11.51
C VAL A 124 -1.64 3.06 -12.22
N ALA A 125 -1.12 4.26 -11.96
CA ALA A 125 -1.67 5.49 -12.53
C ALA A 125 -1.45 5.57 -14.06
N MET A 126 -0.30 5.10 -14.54
CA MET A 126 0.05 5.14 -15.97
C MET A 126 -0.66 4.05 -16.79
N HIS A 127 -0.96 2.94 -16.16
CA HIS A 127 -1.59 1.77 -16.81
C HIS A 127 -2.73 1.24 -15.94
N PRO A 128 -3.80 2.04 -15.76
CA PRO A 128 -4.96 1.59 -15.01
C PRO A 128 -5.65 0.43 -15.73
N ILE A 129 -6.23 -0.51 -14.97
CA ILE A 129 -7.01 -1.62 -15.54
C ILE A 129 -8.33 -1.16 -16.18
N TYR A 130 -8.72 0.06 -15.95
CA TYR A 130 -9.94 0.66 -16.47
C TYR A 130 -9.76 1.25 -17.87
N ALA A 131 -10.76 1.13 -18.70
CA ALA A 131 -10.83 1.82 -20.00
C ALA A 131 -10.99 3.34 -19.76
N MET A 132 -9.90 4.07 -19.96
CA MET A 132 -9.85 5.54 -19.81
C MET A 132 -9.50 6.17 -21.17
N PRO A 133 -10.49 6.64 -21.95
CA PRO A 133 -10.28 7.07 -23.34
C PRO A 133 -9.24 8.18 -23.51
N ASN A 134 -9.19 9.14 -22.60
CA ASN A 134 -8.28 10.28 -22.62
C ASN A 134 -7.57 10.38 -21.27
N LEU A 135 -6.54 9.54 -21.08
CA LEU A 135 -5.73 9.51 -19.86
C LEU A 135 -4.57 10.50 -19.94
N ARG A 136 -4.46 11.35 -18.92
CA ARG A 136 -3.28 12.20 -18.70
C ARG A 136 -2.78 12.05 -17.27
N VAL A 137 -1.54 11.59 -17.13
CA VAL A 137 -0.82 11.49 -15.86
C VAL A 137 0.35 12.47 -15.86
N ASN A 138 0.49 13.28 -14.81
CA ASN A 138 1.64 14.14 -14.59
C ASN A 138 2.30 13.76 -13.27
N TYR A 139 3.63 13.70 -13.25
CA TYR A 139 4.42 13.53 -12.05
C TYR A 139 5.27 14.78 -11.79
N VAL A 140 5.25 15.24 -10.55
CA VAL A 140 6.05 16.36 -10.07
C VAL A 140 6.94 15.84 -8.93
N PRO A 141 8.24 15.62 -9.18
CA PRO A 141 9.16 15.17 -8.15
C PRO A 141 9.33 16.26 -7.08
N VAL A 142 9.07 15.90 -5.83
CA VAL A 142 9.26 16.78 -4.67
C VAL A 142 10.28 16.11 -3.75
N PRO A 143 11.54 16.57 -3.75
CA PRO A 143 12.55 15.95 -2.92
C PRO A 143 12.23 16.13 -1.43
N PRO A 144 12.46 15.09 -0.60
CA PRO A 144 12.25 15.18 0.83
C PRO A 144 13.26 16.14 1.44
N ARG A 145 12.81 17.06 2.30
CA ARG A 145 13.68 18.09 2.87
C ARG A 145 14.46 17.67 4.10
N ALA A 146 13.94 16.72 4.89
CA ALA A 146 14.48 16.44 6.23
C ALA A 146 14.43 14.94 6.63
N LEU A 147 13.70 14.10 5.92
CA LEU A 147 13.53 12.71 6.29
C LEU A 147 13.99 11.79 5.17
N HIS A 148 14.70 10.74 5.52
CA HIS A 148 15.01 9.68 4.60
C HIS A 148 13.74 8.90 4.29
N GLN A 149 13.50 8.62 3.00
CA GLN A 149 12.32 7.91 2.53
C GLN A 149 12.73 6.63 1.81
N SER A 150 11.98 5.57 2.02
CA SER A 150 12.20 4.27 1.42
C SER A 150 10.89 3.57 1.11
N TRP A 151 11.00 2.39 0.50
CA TRP A 151 9.86 1.56 0.20
C TRP A 151 9.21 0.99 1.46
N TRP A 152 7.93 0.86 1.37
CA TRP A 152 7.08 0.22 2.35
C TRP A 152 6.17 -0.78 1.63
N ARG A 153 5.83 -1.90 2.24
CA ARG A 153 5.05 -2.98 1.64
C ARG A 153 3.86 -2.46 0.83
N GLY A 154 3.83 -2.75 -0.48
CA GLY A 154 2.84 -2.28 -1.43
C GLY A 154 3.32 -1.19 -2.38
N VAL A 155 4.49 -0.59 -2.15
CA VAL A 155 5.21 0.36 -3.03
C VAL A 155 4.29 1.42 -3.66
N GLY A 156 4.36 1.61 -4.98
CA GLY A 156 3.50 2.50 -5.75
C GLY A 156 2.02 2.10 -5.72
N PRO A 157 1.67 0.81 -5.92
CA PRO A 157 0.29 0.35 -5.86
C PRO A 157 -0.44 0.67 -4.56
N LEU A 158 0.24 0.63 -3.41
CA LEU A 158 -0.37 1.01 -2.12
C LEU A 158 -1.03 2.39 -2.15
N ARG A 159 -0.34 3.37 -2.72
CA ARG A 159 -0.81 4.74 -2.81
C ARG A 159 -1.73 4.94 -4.02
N SER A 160 -1.27 4.52 -5.21
CA SER A 160 -1.98 4.79 -6.45
C SER A 160 -3.34 4.11 -6.49
N THR A 161 -3.46 2.88 -5.95
CA THR A 161 -4.74 2.19 -5.80
C THR A 161 -5.67 2.95 -4.85
N TYR A 162 -5.16 3.42 -3.70
CA TYR A 162 -5.98 4.21 -2.78
C TYR A 162 -6.57 5.43 -3.47
N MET A 163 -5.74 6.19 -4.18
CA MET A 163 -6.16 7.43 -4.82
C MET A 163 -7.13 7.17 -5.97
N LEU A 164 -6.80 6.21 -6.87
CA LEU A 164 -7.59 5.90 -8.04
C LEU A 164 -8.96 5.32 -7.66
N GLU A 165 -8.98 4.30 -6.80
CA GLU A 165 -10.19 3.58 -6.41
C GLU A 165 -11.16 4.43 -5.58
N SER A 166 -10.61 5.32 -4.74
CA SER A 166 -11.44 6.28 -4.00
C SER A 166 -12.10 7.29 -4.94
N PHE A 167 -11.39 7.75 -5.99
CA PHE A 167 -11.95 8.70 -6.93
C PHE A 167 -12.90 8.04 -7.95
N ILE A 168 -12.66 6.79 -8.37
CA ILE A 168 -13.61 6.00 -9.18
C ILE A 168 -14.94 5.81 -8.43
N ASP A 169 -14.89 5.49 -7.14
CA ASP A 169 -16.11 5.38 -6.31
C ASP A 169 -16.87 6.70 -6.22
N GLU A 170 -16.15 7.81 -6.10
CA GLU A 170 -16.74 9.15 -6.08
C GLU A 170 -17.40 9.48 -7.42
N VAL A 171 -16.77 9.15 -8.54
CA VAL A 171 -17.32 9.34 -9.89
C VAL A 171 -18.59 8.50 -10.07
N ALA A 172 -18.55 7.21 -9.72
CA ALA A 172 -19.73 6.32 -9.81
C ALA A 172 -20.93 6.90 -9.06
N ARG A 173 -20.71 7.34 -7.83
CA ARG A 173 -21.79 7.92 -7.00
C ARG A 173 -22.26 9.29 -7.48
N SER A 174 -21.39 10.08 -8.12
CA SER A 174 -21.77 11.38 -8.69
C SER A 174 -22.76 11.27 -9.85
N VAL A 175 -22.83 10.10 -10.48
CA VAL A 175 -23.77 9.78 -11.56
C VAL A 175 -24.82 8.74 -11.13
N GLU A 176 -24.98 8.56 -9.81
CA GLU A 176 -25.98 7.67 -9.19
C GLU A 176 -25.88 6.21 -9.67
N GLN A 177 -24.67 5.75 -10.06
CA GLN A 177 -24.44 4.36 -10.46
C GLN A 177 -23.86 3.55 -9.30
N ASP A 178 -24.21 2.26 -9.27
CA ASP A 178 -23.62 1.31 -8.34
C ASP A 178 -22.10 1.22 -8.55
N PRO A 179 -21.26 1.30 -7.49
CA PRO A 179 -19.81 1.28 -7.60
C PRO A 179 -19.24 0.00 -8.21
N VAL A 180 -19.89 -1.15 -8.05
CA VAL A 180 -19.46 -2.42 -8.68
C VAL A 180 -19.82 -2.40 -10.16
N ASP A 181 -21.05 -2.03 -10.51
CA ASP A 181 -21.50 -1.98 -11.90
C ASP A 181 -20.71 -0.96 -12.72
N TYR A 182 -20.42 0.21 -12.13
CA TYR A 182 -19.58 1.23 -12.78
C TYR A 182 -18.18 0.70 -13.10
N ARG A 183 -17.55 0.00 -12.14
CA ARG A 183 -16.25 -0.65 -12.35
C ARG A 183 -16.33 -1.76 -13.39
N MET A 184 -17.36 -2.59 -13.35
CA MET A 184 -17.57 -3.66 -14.33
C MET A 184 -17.66 -3.11 -15.76
N ALA A 185 -18.34 -1.98 -15.97
CA ALA A 185 -18.44 -1.30 -17.26
C ALA A 185 -17.07 -0.79 -17.75
N LEU A 186 -16.24 -0.24 -16.84
CA LEU A 186 -14.91 0.27 -17.15
C LEU A 186 -13.86 -0.85 -17.36
N LEU A 187 -14.07 -2.06 -16.82
CA LEU A 187 -13.13 -3.18 -16.92
C LEU A 187 -13.19 -3.93 -18.27
N GLY A 188 -14.07 -3.59 -19.16
CA GLY A 188 -14.31 -4.10 -20.52
C GLY A 188 -13.49 -5.33 -20.97
N ASN A 189 -12.19 -5.17 -21.16
CA ASN A 189 -11.30 -6.21 -21.69
C ASN A 189 -10.42 -6.90 -20.64
N HIS A 190 -10.76 -6.81 -19.35
CA HIS A 190 -9.99 -7.41 -18.25
C HIS A 190 -10.78 -8.53 -17.53
N PRO A 191 -10.92 -9.73 -18.14
CA PRO A 191 -11.76 -10.81 -17.57
C PRO A 191 -11.30 -11.27 -16.18
N ARG A 192 -10.00 -11.25 -15.89
CA ARG A 192 -9.47 -11.60 -14.56
C ARG A 192 -9.91 -10.58 -13.52
N ALA A 193 -9.81 -9.28 -13.79
CA ALA A 193 -10.28 -8.21 -12.91
C ALA A 193 -11.80 -8.27 -12.70
N GLN A 194 -12.58 -8.50 -13.77
CA GLN A 194 -14.03 -8.71 -13.68
C GLN A 194 -14.37 -9.95 -12.83
N GLY A 195 -13.61 -11.03 -12.99
CA GLY A 195 -13.79 -12.28 -12.24
C GLY A 195 -13.62 -12.09 -10.73
N VAL A 196 -12.53 -11.44 -10.31
CA VAL A 196 -12.29 -11.18 -8.88
C VAL A 196 -13.28 -10.16 -8.31
N LEU A 197 -13.67 -9.13 -9.08
CA LEU A 197 -14.66 -8.15 -8.64
C LEU A 197 -16.04 -8.79 -8.40
N ARG A 198 -16.49 -9.62 -9.35
CA ARG A 198 -17.75 -10.36 -9.24
C ARG A 198 -17.74 -11.31 -8.05
N LEU A 199 -16.65 -12.07 -7.87
CA LEU A 199 -16.51 -13.02 -6.76
C LEU A 199 -16.51 -12.30 -5.40
N ALA A 200 -15.76 -11.21 -5.26
CA ALA A 200 -15.74 -10.45 -4.01
C ALA A 200 -17.10 -9.84 -3.69
N ALA A 201 -17.79 -9.27 -4.67
CA ALA A 201 -19.13 -8.72 -4.52
C ALA A 201 -20.15 -9.80 -4.12
N GLU A 202 -20.17 -10.96 -4.80
CA GLU A 202 -21.02 -12.12 -4.45
C GLU A 202 -20.78 -12.57 -3.02
N LYS A 203 -19.54 -12.81 -2.64
CA LYS A 203 -19.20 -13.31 -1.29
C LYS A 203 -19.46 -12.29 -0.18
N ALA A 204 -19.41 -11.01 -0.50
CA ALA A 204 -19.77 -9.94 0.42
C ALA A 204 -21.29 -9.68 0.51
N GLY A 205 -22.13 -10.32 -0.31
CA GLY A 205 -23.55 -10.02 -0.42
C GLY A 205 -23.80 -8.59 -0.92
N TRP A 206 -23.04 -8.16 -1.93
CA TRP A 206 -23.21 -6.82 -2.52
C TRP A 206 -24.63 -6.66 -3.08
N GLY A 207 -25.28 -5.54 -2.80
CA GLY A 207 -26.68 -5.29 -3.16
C GLY A 207 -27.70 -5.71 -2.11
N GLU A 208 -27.32 -6.53 -1.12
CA GLU A 208 -28.21 -6.79 0.03
C GLU A 208 -28.33 -5.54 0.89
N PRO A 209 -29.55 -5.23 1.40
CA PRO A 209 -29.77 -4.04 2.22
C PRO A 209 -28.94 -4.10 3.51
N LEU A 210 -28.48 -2.94 3.96
CA LEU A 210 -27.75 -2.77 5.21
C LEU A 210 -28.57 -1.92 6.20
N GLU A 211 -28.32 -2.11 7.48
CA GLU A 211 -28.86 -1.26 8.53
C GLU A 211 -28.27 0.17 8.46
N ALA A 212 -28.96 1.13 9.08
CA ALA A 212 -28.47 2.50 9.16
C ALA A 212 -27.08 2.56 9.83
N GLY A 213 -26.20 3.42 9.29
CA GLY A 213 -24.82 3.54 9.76
C GLY A 213 -23.88 2.43 9.28
N HIS A 214 -24.37 1.43 8.55
CA HIS A 214 -23.54 0.42 7.90
C HIS A 214 -23.19 0.83 6.46
N GLY A 215 -22.03 0.38 5.99
CA GLY A 215 -21.60 0.62 4.60
C GLY A 215 -20.72 -0.48 4.08
N ARG A 216 -20.85 -0.75 2.77
CA ARG A 216 -19.92 -1.56 2.00
C ARG A 216 -19.15 -0.69 1.01
N GLY A 217 -17.86 -0.93 0.92
CA GLY A 217 -16.98 -0.27 -0.05
C GLY A 217 -16.12 -1.29 -0.77
N VAL A 218 -15.87 -1.05 -2.04
CA VAL A 218 -15.15 -1.96 -2.93
C VAL A 218 -13.95 -1.28 -3.57
N ALA A 219 -12.91 -2.07 -3.84
CA ALA A 219 -11.79 -1.72 -4.69
C ALA A 219 -11.36 -2.92 -5.52
N VAL A 220 -10.88 -2.70 -6.75
CA VAL A 220 -10.33 -3.74 -7.63
C VAL A 220 -9.11 -3.22 -8.38
N GLN A 221 -8.03 -4.01 -8.42
CA GLN A 221 -6.82 -3.61 -9.16
C GLN A 221 -5.96 -4.81 -9.54
N GLU A 222 -5.07 -4.60 -10.50
CA GLU A 222 -3.90 -5.43 -10.73
C GLU A 222 -2.73 -4.90 -9.89
N VAL A 223 -2.10 -5.80 -9.12
CA VAL A 223 -0.94 -5.49 -8.29
C VAL A 223 0.09 -6.59 -8.43
N PHE A 224 1.25 -6.27 -9.00
CA PHE A 224 2.36 -7.22 -9.22
C PHE A 224 1.96 -8.49 -10.00
N GLY A 225 1.13 -8.35 -11.05
CA GLY A 225 0.65 -9.45 -11.89
C GLY A 225 -0.48 -10.29 -11.29
N SER A 226 -0.96 -9.93 -10.11
CA SER A 226 -2.16 -10.52 -9.49
C SER A 226 -3.33 -9.56 -9.54
N PHE A 227 -4.53 -10.08 -9.78
CA PHE A 227 -5.77 -9.30 -9.75
C PHE A 227 -6.48 -9.53 -8.42
N LEU A 228 -6.85 -8.45 -7.76
CA LEU A 228 -7.57 -8.52 -6.48
C LEU A 228 -8.78 -7.60 -6.48
N ALA A 229 -9.83 -8.07 -5.80
CA ALA A 229 -10.93 -7.21 -5.38
C ALA A 229 -11.14 -7.36 -3.87
N THR A 230 -11.35 -6.25 -3.19
CA THR A 230 -11.59 -6.22 -1.75
C THR A 230 -12.90 -5.50 -1.46
N VAL A 231 -13.75 -6.11 -0.65
CA VAL A 231 -14.95 -5.47 -0.08
C VAL A 231 -14.78 -5.35 1.42
N VAL A 232 -14.98 -4.16 1.94
CA VAL A 232 -15.03 -3.86 3.37
C VAL A 232 -16.48 -3.64 3.77
N GLU A 233 -16.92 -4.30 4.83
CA GLU A 233 -18.19 -4.00 5.51
C GLU A 233 -17.90 -3.44 6.90
N LEU A 234 -18.47 -2.28 7.21
CA LEU A 234 -18.28 -1.59 8.47
C LEU A 234 -19.57 -0.92 8.97
N GLN A 235 -19.57 -0.58 10.24
CA GLN A 235 -20.53 0.27 10.88
C GLN A 235 -19.85 1.51 11.43
N VAL A 236 -20.49 2.67 11.30
CA VAL A 236 -20.04 3.94 11.85
C VAL A 236 -21.06 4.48 12.83
N SER A 237 -20.63 4.81 14.04
CA SER A 237 -21.45 5.50 15.04
C SER A 237 -21.43 7.02 14.83
N GLU A 238 -22.40 7.73 15.44
CA GLU A 238 -22.50 9.19 15.34
C GLU A 238 -21.24 9.92 15.84
N ASP A 239 -20.56 9.35 16.83
CA ASP A 239 -19.33 9.86 17.41
C ASP A 239 -18.05 9.42 16.66
N LYS A 240 -18.19 8.88 15.43
CA LYS A 240 -17.13 8.40 14.55
C LYS A 240 -16.42 7.11 15.00
N GLY A 241 -17.01 6.32 15.88
CA GLY A 241 -16.57 4.97 16.18
C GLY A 241 -16.79 4.06 14.95
N ILE A 242 -15.77 3.33 14.54
CA ILE A 242 -15.82 2.37 13.43
C ILE A 242 -15.79 0.95 13.99
N ARG A 243 -16.79 0.15 13.66
CA ARG A 243 -16.78 -1.29 13.85
C ARG A 243 -16.57 -1.99 12.51
N LEU A 244 -15.43 -2.59 12.34
CA LEU A 244 -15.13 -3.41 11.15
C LEU A 244 -15.86 -4.76 11.29
N LYS A 245 -16.76 -5.07 10.37
CA LYS A 245 -17.58 -6.29 10.44
C LYS A 245 -16.88 -7.47 9.76
N ARG A 246 -16.45 -7.28 8.52
CA ARG A 246 -15.76 -8.31 7.73
C ARG A 246 -15.00 -7.69 6.56
N LEU A 247 -13.97 -8.38 6.12
CA LEU A 247 -13.21 -8.06 4.92
C LEU A 247 -13.27 -9.25 3.98
N VAL A 248 -13.76 -9.04 2.77
CA VAL A 248 -13.84 -10.08 1.74
C VAL A 248 -12.83 -9.75 0.64
N VAL A 249 -11.90 -10.67 0.38
CA VAL A 249 -10.85 -10.51 -0.64
C VAL A 249 -10.93 -11.66 -1.63
N ALA A 250 -11.13 -11.35 -2.90
CA ALA A 250 -10.98 -12.30 -4.00
C ALA A 250 -9.66 -12.02 -4.73
N ILE A 251 -8.90 -13.07 -5.04
CA ILE A 251 -7.62 -12.97 -5.74
C ILE A 251 -7.51 -13.98 -6.87
N ASP A 252 -7.05 -13.51 -8.03
CA ASP A 252 -6.49 -14.31 -9.12
C ASP A 252 -4.98 -14.00 -9.21
N CYS A 253 -4.16 -14.86 -8.66
CA CYS A 253 -2.69 -14.75 -8.70
C CYS A 253 -2.06 -15.72 -9.72
N GLY A 254 -2.82 -16.18 -10.71
CA GLY A 254 -2.35 -17.21 -11.64
C GLY A 254 -2.25 -18.57 -10.96
N GLN A 255 -1.35 -19.41 -11.43
CA GLN A 255 -1.16 -20.75 -10.90
C GLN A 255 -0.69 -20.71 -9.45
N VAL A 256 -1.48 -21.29 -8.55
CA VAL A 256 -1.21 -21.34 -7.11
C VAL A 256 -0.32 -22.53 -6.75
N MET A 257 0.84 -22.26 -6.16
CA MET A 257 1.75 -23.29 -5.68
C MET A 257 1.36 -23.79 -4.28
N ASN A 258 0.96 -22.89 -3.38
CA ASN A 258 0.54 -23.20 -2.04
C ASN A 258 -0.60 -22.27 -1.60
N PRO A 259 -1.84 -22.76 -1.55
CA PRO A 259 -3.00 -21.93 -1.22
C PRO A 259 -2.99 -21.40 0.21
N VAL A 260 -2.37 -22.12 1.16
CA VAL A 260 -2.24 -21.66 2.54
C VAL A 260 -1.33 -20.43 2.61
N SER A 261 -0.20 -20.47 1.89
CA SER A 261 0.73 -19.33 1.81
C SER A 261 0.07 -18.12 1.14
N VAL A 262 -0.70 -18.33 0.06
CA VAL A 262 -1.44 -17.23 -0.59
C VAL A 262 -2.42 -16.59 0.40
N LYS A 263 -3.26 -17.38 1.08
CA LYS A 263 -4.20 -16.86 2.08
C LYS A 263 -3.48 -16.10 3.19
N SER A 264 -2.43 -16.68 3.76
CA SER A 264 -1.66 -16.02 4.83
C SER A 264 -1.06 -14.69 4.40
N GLN A 265 -0.57 -14.58 3.15
CA GLN A 265 -0.03 -13.32 2.62
C GLN A 265 -1.13 -12.29 2.39
N ILE A 266 -2.29 -12.70 1.87
CA ILE A 266 -3.41 -11.79 1.64
C ILE A 266 -3.99 -11.30 2.97
N GLU A 267 -4.28 -12.18 3.90
CA GLU A 267 -4.80 -11.83 5.23
C GLU A 267 -3.83 -10.93 5.99
N GLY A 268 -2.56 -11.33 6.09
CA GLY A 268 -1.53 -10.54 6.75
C GLY A 268 -1.26 -9.19 6.07
N GLY A 269 -1.24 -9.15 4.73
CA GLY A 269 -1.10 -7.91 3.96
C GLY A 269 -2.27 -6.96 4.15
N THR A 270 -3.49 -7.48 4.13
CA THR A 270 -4.72 -6.70 4.35
C THR A 270 -4.73 -6.07 5.75
N LEU A 271 -4.44 -6.83 6.80
CA LEU A 271 -4.39 -6.30 8.17
C LEU A 271 -3.24 -5.31 8.36
N PHE A 272 -2.10 -5.52 7.69
CA PHE A 272 -0.97 -4.59 7.71
C PHE A 272 -1.34 -3.23 7.08
N GLY A 273 -1.98 -3.25 5.90
CA GLY A 273 -2.50 -2.05 5.24
C GLY A 273 -3.63 -1.37 6.02
N LEU A 274 -4.49 -2.16 6.67
CA LEU A 274 -5.58 -1.66 7.52
C LEU A 274 -5.02 -0.88 8.72
N SER A 275 -3.97 -1.39 9.38
CA SER A 275 -3.28 -0.69 10.47
C SER A 275 -2.79 0.69 10.02
N ALA A 276 -2.17 0.76 8.84
CA ALA A 276 -1.70 2.01 8.27
C ALA A 276 -2.85 2.98 7.93
N ALA A 277 -3.94 2.50 7.35
CA ALA A 277 -5.10 3.32 6.99
C ALA A 277 -5.82 3.89 8.21
N LEU A 278 -5.87 3.14 9.31
CA LEU A 278 -6.55 3.55 10.54
C LEU A 278 -5.69 4.46 11.42
N PHE A 279 -4.40 4.12 11.64
CA PHE A 279 -3.65 4.66 12.77
C PHE A 279 -2.26 5.20 12.43
N ASN A 280 -1.51 4.54 11.50
CA ASN A 280 -0.08 4.77 11.42
C ASN A 280 0.25 6.16 10.87
N GLU A 281 0.92 6.96 11.67
CA GLU A 281 1.40 8.28 11.31
C GLU A 281 2.71 8.59 12.04
N ILE A 282 3.68 9.10 11.27
CA ILE A 282 4.89 9.75 11.79
C ILE A 282 4.75 11.24 11.57
N THR A 283 4.90 12.01 12.64
CA THR A 283 4.89 13.48 12.60
C THR A 283 6.27 14.01 12.96
N VAL A 284 6.60 15.18 12.40
CA VAL A 284 7.89 15.82 12.61
C VAL A 284 7.66 17.23 13.12
N ARG A 285 8.28 17.56 14.24
CA ARG A 285 8.28 18.90 14.81
C ARG A 285 9.70 19.35 15.10
N GLU A 286 10.05 20.56 14.66
CA GLU A 286 11.39 21.14 14.84
C GLU A 286 12.54 20.22 14.36
N GLY A 287 12.30 19.49 13.24
CA GLY A 287 13.27 18.59 12.64
C GLY A 287 13.41 17.23 13.36
N ARG A 288 12.55 16.91 14.31
CA ARG A 288 12.55 15.65 15.06
C ARG A 288 11.25 14.89 14.88
N VAL A 289 11.35 13.56 14.79
CA VAL A 289 10.19 12.66 14.81
C VAL A 289 9.59 12.69 16.23
N GLU A 290 8.26 12.82 16.30
CA GLU A 290 7.55 12.91 17.57
C GLU A 290 7.24 11.52 18.16
N GLN A 291 6.96 10.52 17.32
CA GLN A 291 6.69 9.16 17.76
C GLN A 291 7.98 8.45 18.17
N THR A 292 7.92 7.72 19.25
CA THR A 292 9.12 7.07 19.84
C THR A 292 8.98 5.56 19.97
N ASN A 293 7.75 5.04 20.24
CA ASN A 293 7.55 3.61 20.46
C ASN A 293 6.07 3.25 20.19
N PHE A 294 5.65 2.03 20.48
CA PHE A 294 4.30 1.52 20.24
C PHE A 294 3.18 2.19 21.05
N HIS A 295 3.50 2.97 22.07
CA HIS A 295 2.51 3.72 22.84
C HIS A 295 2.01 4.96 22.09
N ASP A 296 2.83 5.55 21.23
CA ASP A 296 2.52 6.75 20.42
C ASP A 296 2.54 6.49 18.90
N TYR A 297 3.02 5.32 18.46
CA TYR A 297 2.88 4.79 17.11
C TYR A 297 1.96 3.56 17.13
N ARG A 298 0.64 3.82 17.14
CA ARG A 298 -0.38 2.78 17.30
C ARG A 298 -0.40 1.80 16.14
N GLN A 299 -0.48 0.50 16.47
CA GLN A 299 -0.71 -0.60 15.54
C GLN A 299 -2.08 -1.22 15.76
N LEU A 300 -2.63 -1.86 14.72
CA LEU A 300 -3.83 -2.69 14.84
C LEU A 300 -3.54 -3.85 15.80
N ARG A 301 -4.41 -4.05 16.78
CA ARG A 301 -4.30 -5.15 17.75
C ARG A 301 -5.19 -6.32 17.31
N ILE A 302 -4.92 -7.50 17.85
CA ILE A 302 -5.69 -8.70 17.55
C ILE A 302 -7.17 -8.55 17.94
N SER A 303 -7.47 -7.78 18.98
CA SER A 303 -8.83 -7.44 19.40
C SER A 303 -9.58 -6.57 18.41
N ASP A 304 -8.86 -5.77 17.62
CA ASP A 304 -9.41 -4.78 16.69
C ASP A 304 -9.49 -5.35 15.26
N ALA A 305 -8.87 -6.52 15.02
CA ALA A 305 -8.76 -7.13 13.71
C ALA A 305 -10.09 -7.81 13.32
N PRO A 306 -10.70 -7.41 12.20
CA PRO A 306 -11.90 -8.08 11.69
C PRO A 306 -11.54 -9.43 11.04
N PRO A 307 -12.52 -10.34 10.84
CA PRO A 307 -12.31 -11.51 10.03
C PRO A 307 -11.98 -11.13 8.58
N VAL A 308 -10.97 -11.79 8.00
CA VAL A 308 -10.59 -11.66 6.59
C VAL A 308 -10.94 -12.94 5.87
N GLU A 309 -11.82 -12.86 4.90
CA GLU A 309 -12.27 -13.99 4.08
C GLU A 309 -11.56 -13.93 2.72
N THR A 310 -10.65 -14.86 2.48
CA THR A 310 -9.87 -14.91 1.24
C THR A 310 -10.37 -16.00 0.30
N TYR A 311 -10.77 -15.60 -0.90
CA TYR A 311 -11.23 -16.47 -1.99
C TYR A 311 -10.22 -16.45 -3.14
N ILE A 312 -9.66 -17.60 -3.46
CA ILE A 312 -8.67 -17.76 -4.53
C ILE A 312 -9.39 -18.25 -5.78
N VAL A 313 -9.23 -17.53 -6.90
CA VAL A 313 -9.71 -17.97 -8.20
C VAL A 313 -8.76 -19.02 -8.77
N GLU A 314 -9.30 -20.14 -9.24
CA GLU A 314 -8.50 -21.13 -9.98
C GLU A 314 -8.07 -20.54 -11.33
N SER A 315 -6.77 -20.50 -11.57
CA SER A 315 -6.18 -19.92 -12.77
C SER A 315 -4.98 -20.74 -13.25
N ARG A 316 -4.77 -20.77 -14.57
CA ARG A 316 -3.60 -21.37 -15.21
C ARG A 316 -2.63 -20.34 -15.78
N GLU A 317 -2.91 -19.08 -15.53
CA GLU A 317 -2.05 -17.97 -15.92
C GLU A 317 -0.71 -18.01 -15.16
N ALA A 318 0.28 -17.27 -15.66
CA ALA A 318 1.56 -17.14 -14.99
C ALA A 318 1.38 -16.65 -13.54
N PRO A 319 2.16 -17.17 -12.58
CA PRO A 319 2.06 -16.73 -11.19
C PRO A 319 2.39 -15.26 -11.01
N GLY A 320 1.51 -14.53 -10.33
CA GLY A 320 1.71 -13.14 -9.90
C GLY A 320 2.18 -13.03 -8.44
N GLY A 321 2.56 -11.81 -8.04
CA GLY A 321 2.96 -11.50 -6.67
C GLY A 321 1.78 -11.48 -5.70
N VAL A 322 1.93 -12.09 -4.53
CA VAL A 322 0.89 -12.11 -3.48
C VAL A 322 1.34 -11.45 -2.17
N GLY A 323 2.64 -11.14 -2.05
CA GLY A 323 3.23 -10.63 -0.82
C GLY A 323 2.73 -9.25 -0.40
N GLU A 324 2.33 -8.42 -1.34
CA GLU A 324 2.04 -6.99 -1.15
C GLU A 324 0.62 -6.60 -1.54
N ALA A 325 -0.01 -7.43 -2.39
CA ALA A 325 -1.27 -7.10 -3.04
C ALA A 325 -2.41 -6.79 -2.04
N GLY A 326 -2.58 -7.60 -0.99
CA GLY A 326 -3.57 -7.33 0.06
C GLY A 326 -3.37 -5.99 0.76
N THR A 327 -2.11 -5.54 0.92
CA THR A 327 -1.77 -4.27 1.56
C THR A 327 -2.28 -3.07 0.76
N ALA A 328 -2.22 -3.13 -0.57
CA ALA A 328 -2.61 -2.04 -1.45
C ALA A 328 -4.13 -1.83 -1.53
N MET A 329 -4.91 -2.90 -1.35
CA MET A 329 -6.35 -2.89 -1.64
C MET A 329 -7.24 -2.41 -0.50
N ILE A 330 -6.77 -2.47 0.75
CA ILE A 330 -7.65 -2.28 1.91
C ILE A 330 -8.04 -0.82 2.14
N ALA A 331 -7.10 0.12 1.97
CA ALA A 331 -7.36 1.53 2.25
C ALA A 331 -8.50 2.12 1.39
N PRO A 332 -8.53 1.94 0.05
CA PRO A 332 -9.61 2.45 -0.77
C PRO A 332 -10.96 1.78 -0.44
N ALA A 333 -10.99 0.46 -0.25
CA ALA A 333 -12.22 -0.23 0.10
C ALA A 333 -12.78 0.26 1.46
N LEU A 334 -11.90 0.52 2.43
CA LEU A 334 -12.27 1.07 3.75
C LEU A 334 -12.91 2.47 3.64
N VAL A 335 -12.28 3.40 2.93
CA VAL A 335 -12.81 4.76 2.81
C VAL A 335 -14.06 4.84 1.94
N ASN A 336 -14.19 3.94 0.96
CA ASN A 336 -15.41 3.81 0.16
C ASN A 336 -16.57 3.25 1.00
N ALA A 337 -16.29 2.29 1.91
CA ALA A 337 -17.29 1.79 2.86
C ALA A 337 -17.75 2.90 3.85
N LEU A 338 -16.80 3.71 4.32
CA LEU A 338 -17.10 4.86 5.17
C LEU A 338 -17.99 5.87 4.45
N ALA A 339 -17.68 6.19 3.20
CA ALA A 339 -18.50 7.08 2.37
C ALA A 339 -19.90 6.50 2.10
N ALA A 340 -20.02 5.18 1.97
CA ALA A 340 -21.31 4.51 1.84
C ALA A 340 -22.15 4.58 3.13
N ALA A 341 -21.48 4.49 4.30
CA ALA A 341 -22.14 4.49 5.60
C ALA A 341 -22.66 5.89 6.03
N ASN A 342 -21.89 6.95 5.78
CA ASN A 342 -22.20 8.29 6.31
C ASN A 342 -21.94 9.46 5.35
N GLY A 343 -21.64 9.21 4.08
CA GLY A 343 -21.40 10.26 3.07
C GLY A 343 -20.01 10.93 3.15
N THR A 344 -19.16 10.60 4.13
CA THR A 344 -17.88 11.29 4.34
C THR A 344 -16.80 10.79 3.39
N ARG A 345 -16.24 11.67 2.56
CA ARG A 345 -15.09 11.39 1.71
C ARG A 345 -13.78 11.73 2.41
N ILE A 346 -12.96 10.71 2.61
CA ILE A 346 -11.64 10.85 3.22
C ILE A 346 -10.62 11.19 2.13
N ARG A 347 -9.90 12.30 2.32
CA ARG A 347 -8.85 12.79 1.42
C ARG A 347 -7.44 12.62 2.01
N ARG A 348 -7.34 12.23 3.26
CA ARG A 348 -6.08 12.12 3.99
C ARG A 348 -6.14 10.97 4.99
N LEU A 349 -5.14 10.11 4.97
CA LEU A 349 -4.94 9.04 5.93
C LEU A 349 -3.89 9.45 6.99
N PRO A 350 -3.86 8.80 8.15
CA PRO A 350 -4.81 7.78 8.64
C PRO A 350 -6.16 8.37 9.06
N LEU A 351 -7.17 7.49 9.22
CA LEU A 351 -8.53 7.90 9.62
C LEU A 351 -8.56 8.56 11.00
N ALA A 352 -7.65 8.18 11.89
CA ALA A 352 -7.49 8.80 13.21
C ALA A 352 -7.31 10.34 13.14
N ARG A 353 -6.69 10.87 12.08
CA ARG A 353 -6.57 12.33 11.86
C ARG A 353 -7.92 13.02 11.66
N ALA A 354 -8.88 12.31 11.10
CA ALA A 354 -10.25 12.82 10.90
C ALA A 354 -11.15 12.56 12.13
N GLY A 355 -10.57 12.06 13.22
CA GLY A 355 -11.24 11.78 14.50
C GLY A 355 -11.96 10.42 14.54
N TYR A 356 -11.75 9.54 13.56
CA TYR A 356 -12.31 8.19 13.61
C TYR A 356 -11.48 7.28 14.52
N TYR A 357 -12.14 6.34 15.20
CA TYR A 357 -11.52 5.35 16.08
C TYR A 357 -12.22 3.99 15.95
N VAL A 358 -11.54 2.92 16.30
CA VAL A 358 -12.07 1.55 16.25
C VAL A 358 -12.72 1.21 17.59
N ILE A 359 -13.95 0.61 17.53
CA ILE A 359 -14.77 0.17 18.68
C ILE A 359 -15.04 -1.33 18.67
#